data_40235e92ad8dbf7f2cb7adf094ee5fdd
#
_entry.id   40235e92ad8dbf7f2cb7adf094ee5fdd
#
_cell.length_a   1.000
_cell.length_b   1.000
_cell.length_c   1.000
_cell.angle_alpha   90.00
_cell.angle_beta   90.00
_cell.angle_gamma   90.00
#
_symmetry.space_group_name_H-M   'P 1'
#
loop_
_entity.id
_entity.type
_entity.pdbx_description
1 polymer ?
#
loop_
_entity_poly.entity_id
_entity_poly.type
_entity_poly.pdbx_seq_one_letter_code
_entity_poly.pdbx_strand_id
1 'polypeptide(L)' 'MNEYKTMAHINSLNGGMAEITVLEEVGNNDYIVDYKGVKCHALFNWFVCQFYADDVYRRVEE' A
#
# COMPACT_ATOMS: atom_id res chain seq x y z
N MET A 1 -9.31 11.98 -6.97
CA MET A 1 -8.97 10.58 -7.32
C MET A 1 -9.90 9.64 -6.59
N ASN A 2 -10.33 8.60 -7.25
CA ASN A 2 -11.23 7.62 -6.64
C ASN A 2 -10.45 6.61 -5.83
N GLU A 3 -10.90 6.37 -4.61
CA GLU A 3 -10.35 5.31 -3.78
C GLU A 3 -10.84 3.96 -4.29
N TYR A 4 -10.00 2.95 -4.16
CA TYR A 4 -10.39 1.60 -4.53
C TYR A 4 -9.66 0.58 -3.68
N LYS A 5 -10.22 -0.62 -3.58
CA LYS A 5 -9.64 -1.70 -2.81
C LYS A 5 -8.94 -2.70 -3.71
N THR A 6 -7.82 -3.22 -3.24
CA THR A 6 -7.07 -4.24 -3.94
C THR A 6 -6.22 -5.02 -2.94
N MET A 7 -5.66 -6.13 -3.39
CA MET A 7 -4.75 -6.92 -2.55
C MET A 7 -3.34 -6.37 -2.64
N ALA A 8 -2.61 -6.48 -1.55
CA ALA A 8 -1.22 -6.06 -1.49
C ALA A 8 -0.43 -6.98 -0.57
N HIS A 9 0.87 -7.06 -0.81
CA HIS A 9 1.78 -7.66 0.16
C HIS A 9 1.98 -6.66 1.29
N ILE A 10 1.90 -7.12 2.53
CA ILE A 10 1.95 -6.28 3.72
C ILE A 10 3.23 -6.58 4.49
N ASN A 11 4.00 -5.55 4.82
CA ASN A 11 5.29 -5.73 5.48
C ASN A 11 5.14 -6.37 6.87
N SER A 12 4.16 -5.93 7.66
CA SER A 12 3.94 -6.51 8.99
C SER A 12 3.47 -7.96 8.95
N LEU A 13 3.03 -8.45 7.79
CA LEU A 13 2.65 -9.85 7.59
C LEU A 13 3.76 -10.64 6.92
N ASN A 14 4.99 -10.14 6.95
CA ASN A 14 6.16 -10.77 6.29
C ASN A 14 5.92 -11.02 4.80
N GLY A 15 5.23 -10.09 4.13
CA GLY A 15 4.91 -10.21 2.72
C GLY A 15 3.63 -10.99 2.42
N GLY A 16 2.92 -11.44 3.45
CA GLY A 16 1.59 -12.03 3.26
C GLY A 16 0.62 -11.02 2.68
N MET A 17 -0.38 -11.49 1.93
CA MET A 17 -1.30 -10.61 1.24
C MET A 17 -2.53 -10.28 2.07
N ALA A 18 -2.97 -9.03 1.97
CA ALA A 18 -4.21 -8.56 2.58
C ALA A 18 -4.81 -7.46 1.73
N GLU A 19 -6.08 -7.16 1.96
CA GLU A 19 -6.75 -6.08 1.24
C GLU A 19 -6.33 -4.73 1.79
N ILE A 20 -6.07 -3.81 0.89
CA ILE A 20 -5.79 -2.40 1.20
C ILE A 20 -6.79 -1.51 0.46
N THR A 21 -6.91 -0.28 0.90
CA THR A 21 -7.60 0.77 0.14
C THR A 21 -6.56 1.72 -0.41
N VAL A 22 -6.50 1.85 -1.73
CA VAL A 22 -5.60 2.80 -2.37
C VAL A 22 -6.26 4.18 -2.32
N LEU A 23 -5.57 5.15 -1.72
CA LEU A 23 -6.12 6.48 -1.50
C LEU A 23 -5.68 7.46 -2.56
N GLU A 24 -4.39 7.48 -2.90
CA GLU A 24 -3.88 8.39 -3.94
C GLU A 24 -2.53 7.94 -4.44
N GLU A 25 -2.18 8.39 -5.64
CA GLU A 25 -0.86 8.22 -6.19
C GLU A 25 -0.04 9.47 -5.88
N VAL A 26 1.15 9.28 -5.29
CA VAL A 26 1.98 10.40 -4.83
C VAL A 26 3.33 10.48 -5.51
N GLY A 27 3.67 9.50 -6.32
CA GLY A 27 4.93 9.49 -7.07
C GLY A 27 4.94 8.34 -8.04
N ASN A 28 6.07 8.11 -8.69
CA ASN A 28 6.23 7.00 -9.63
C ASN A 28 6.07 5.69 -8.88
N ASN A 29 5.00 4.97 -9.19
CA ASN A 29 4.68 3.69 -8.56
C ASN A 29 4.56 3.79 -7.03
N ASP A 30 4.40 5.00 -6.49
CA ASP A 30 4.30 5.24 -5.06
C ASP A 30 2.89 5.73 -4.73
N TYR A 31 2.22 5.02 -3.84
CA TYR A 31 0.83 5.27 -3.49
C TYR A 31 0.68 5.39 -1.98
N ILE A 32 -0.30 6.18 -1.56
CA ILE A 32 -0.76 6.17 -0.17
C ILE A 32 -1.94 5.22 -0.09
N VAL A 33 -1.86 4.29 0.86
CA VAL A 33 -2.90 3.29 1.05
C VAL A 33 -3.29 3.22 2.52
N ASP A 34 -4.46 2.64 2.76
CA ASP A 34 -4.94 2.37 4.11
C ASP A 34 -4.99 0.85 4.30
N TYR A 35 -4.32 0.38 5.33
CA TYR A 35 -4.38 -1.00 5.77
C TYR A 35 -4.86 -1.05 7.19
N LYS A 36 -6.12 -1.45 7.39
CA LYS A 36 -6.75 -1.59 8.73
C LYS A 36 -6.60 -0.32 9.58
N GLY A 37 -6.82 0.83 8.96
CA GLY A 37 -6.73 2.11 9.65
C GLY A 37 -5.33 2.71 9.71
N VAL A 38 -4.32 2.01 9.20
CA VAL A 38 -2.95 2.52 9.14
C VAL A 38 -2.69 3.03 7.73
N LYS A 39 -2.40 4.32 7.61
CA LYS A 39 -1.99 4.89 6.33
C LYS A 39 -0.50 4.73 6.14
N CYS A 40 -0.11 4.25 4.98
CA CYS A 40 1.31 4.02 4.69
C CYS A 40 1.56 4.13 3.19
N HIS A 41 2.84 4.13 2.83
CA HIS A 41 3.23 4.08 1.42
C HIS A 41 3.20 2.65 0.92
N ALA A 42 2.75 2.49 -0.32
CA ALA A 42 2.81 1.23 -1.03
C ALA A 42 3.45 1.45 -2.39
N LEU A 43 4.35 0.56 -2.77
CA LEU A 43 4.98 0.58 -4.08
C LEU A 43 4.29 -0.43 -4.98
N PHE A 44 4.06 -0.04 -6.23
CA PHE A 44 3.54 -0.95 -7.22
C PHE A 44 4.68 -1.58 -8.00
N ASN A 45 4.75 -2.90 -7.96
CA ASN A 45 5.78 -3.66 -8.68
C ASN A 45 5.23 -4.14 -10.02
N TRP A 46 5.77 -3.60 -11.11
CA TRP A 46 5.30 -3.91 -12.45
C TRP A 46 5.63 -5.34 -12.92
N PHE A 47 6.68 -5.94 -12.37
CA PHE A 47 7.05 -7.29 -12.75
C PHE A 47 6.00 -8.32 -12.35
N VAL A 48 5.42 -8.15 -11.17
CA VAL A 48 4.42 -9.07 -10.64
C VAL A 48 3.03 -8.42 -10.61
N CYS A 49 2.93 -7.15 -10.99
CA CYS A 49 1.67 -6.39 -11.00
C CYS A 49 0.98 -6.42 -9.63
N GLN A 50 1.74 -6.16 -8.57
CA GLN A 50 1.23 -6.21 -7.21
C GLN A 50 1.76 -5.03 -6.40
N PHE A 51 0.95 -4.63 -5.41
CA PHE A 51 1.35 -3.62 -4.45
C PHE A 51 2.12 -4.26 -3.30
N TYR A 52 3.09 -3.51 -2.79
CA TYR A 52 3.85 -3.86 -1.59
C TYR A 52 3.72 -2.70 -0.60
N ALA A 53 2.91 -2.88 0.42
CA ALA A 53 2.62 -1.84 1.41
C ALA A 53 3.55 -1.99 2.60
N ASP A 54 4.19 -0.88 2.98
CA ASP A 54 5.09 -0.87 4.14
C ASP A 54 4.41 -0.14 5.29
N ASP A 55 3.69 -0.90 6.09
CA ASP A 55 2.97 -0.41 7.26
C ASP A 55 3.84 -0.36 8.51
N VAL A 56 5.14 -0.64 8.38
CA VAL A 56 6.08 -0.66 9.49
C VAL A 56 6.98 0.57 9.45
N TYR A 57 7.69 0.78 8.33
CA TYR A 57 8.70 1.83 8.23
C TYR A 57 8.25 3.04 7.42
N ARG A 58 7.20 2.91 6.62
CA ARG A 58 6.75 3.99 5.74
C ARG A 58 5.32 4.42 6.03
N ARG A 59 4.99 4.52 7.30
CA ARG A 59 3.68 5.04 7.71
C ARG A 59 3.57 6.53 7.41
N VAL A 60 2.37 6.95 7.03
CA VAL A 60 2.05 8.36 6.89
C VAL A 60 1.58 8.84 8.25
N GLU A 61 2.31 9.76 8.82
CA GLU A 61 1.94 10.36 10.11
C GLU A 61 1.33 11.72 9.88
N GLU A 62 0.24 11.97 10.58
CA GLU A 62 -0.48 13.23 10.49
C GLU A 62 -0.20 14.13 11.69
#